data_bfc072a216aa51bdb65b59f2734d2df8
#
_entry.id   bfc072a216aa51bdb65b59f2734d2df8
#
_cell.length_a   1.000
_cell.length_b   1.000
_cell.length_c   1.000
_cell.angle_alpha   90.00
_cell.angle_beta   90.00
_cell.angle_gamma   90.00
#
_symmetry.space_group_name_H-M   'P 1'
#
loop_
_entity.id
_entity.type
_entity.pdbx_description
1 polymer ?
#
loop_
_entity_poly.entity_id
_entity_poly.type
_entity_poly.pdbx_seq_one_letter_code
_entity_poly.pdbx_strand_id
1 'polypeptide(L)' 'LDTSINFIKPVHIGDVLTAVATELHNGKSTGLYQVEIRNQKDHVVALFKGLCYRTDKKLVPERR' A
#
# COMPACT_ATOMS: atom_id res chain seq x y z
N LEU A 1 12.85 6.36 2.38
CA LEU A 1 11.58 5.70 2.21
C LEU A 1 10.63 6.07 3.34
N ASP A 2 9.57 6.75 2.99
CA ASP A 2 8.59 7.20 3.98
C ASP A 2 7.33 6.39 3.84
N THR A 3 6.78 5.99 4.96
CA THR A 3 5.52 5.29 4.96
C THR A 3 4.65 5.84 6.06
N SER A 4 3.37 5.75 5.89
CA SER A 4 2.44 6.11 6.95
C SER A 4 1.31 5.11 6.96
N ILE A 5 0.74 4.90 8.13
CA ILE A 5 -0.35 3.98 8.32
C ILE A 5 -1.40 4.66 9.15
N ASN A 6 -2.63 4.64 8.67
CA ASN A 6 -3.76 5.18 9.41
C ASN A 6 -4.80 4.10 9.56
N PHE A 7 -5.24 3.87 10.78
CA PHE A 7 -6.34 2.95 11.04
C PHE A 7 -7.59 3.79 11.20
N ILE A 8 -8.57 3.53 10.38
CA ILE A 8 -9.76 4.35 10.30
C ILE A 8 -10.90 3.74 11.07
N LYS A 9 -11.04 2.42 11.00
CA LYS A 9 -12.12 1.73 11.67
C LYS A 9 -11.60 0.47 12.31
N PRO A 10 -12.21 0.01 13.39
CA PRO A 10 -11.79 -1.24 14.00
C PRO A 10 -12.09 -2.42 13.10
N VAL A 11 -11.27 -3.44 13.23
CA VAL A 11 -11.43 -4.69 12.50
C VAL A 11 -11.83 -5.74 13.51
N HIS A 12 -12.83 -6.53 13.16
CA HIS A 12 -13.36 -7.56 14.06
C HIS A 12 -13.05 -8.94 13.52
N ILE A 13 -13.02 -9.89 14.41
CA ILE A 13 -12.82 -11.27 14.00
C ILE A 13 -13.95 -11.66 13.07
N GLY A 14 -13.62 -12.28 11.96
CA GLY A 14 -14.62 -12.66 10.98
C GLY A 14 -14.74 -11.69 9.82
N ASP A 15 -14.12 -10.53 9.93
CA ASP A 15 -14.15 -9.59 8.82
C ASP A 15 -13.33 -10.15 7.66
N VAL A 16 -13.79 -9.88 6.46
CA VAL A 16 -13.06 -10.23 5.25
C VAL A 16 -12.41 -8.96 4.76
N LEU A 17 -11.09 -8.97 4.66
CA LEU A 17 -10.35 -7.78 4.29
C LEU A 17 -9.79 -7.92 2.88
N THR A 18 -9.87 -6.85 2.14
CA THR A 18 -9.35 -6.80 0.78
C THR A 18 -8.39 -5.63 0.70
N ALA A 19 -7.22 -5.88 0.16
CA ALA A 19 -6.22 -4.84 -0.01
C ALA A 19 -6.23 -4.39 -1.46
N VAL A 20 -6.31 -3.09 -1.66
CA VAL A 20 -6.29 -2.50 -2.99
C VAL A 20 -5.13 -1.54 -3.06
N ALA A 21 -4.19 -1.82 -3.93
CA ALA A 21 -3.02 -0.98 -4.10
C ALA A 21 -3.22 -0.06 -5.29
N THR A 22 -2.93 1.21 -5.10
CA THR A 22 -3.08 2.20 -6.15
C THR A 22 -1.80 3.01 -6.25
N GLU A 23 -1.31 3.16 -7.45
CA GLU A 23 -0.14 3.98 -7.66
C GLU A 23 -0.60 5.41 -7.86
N LEU A 24 -0.18 6.30 -6.97
CA LEU A 24 -0.61 7.69 -7.01
C LEU A 24 0.31 8.54 -7.86
N HIS A 25 1.58 8.18 -7.91
CA HIS A 25 2.55 8.96 -8.68
C HIS A 25 3.66 8.03 -9.11
N ASN A 26 4.04 8.13 -10.35
CA ASN A 26 5.08 7.28 -10.89
C ASN A 26 6.08 8.15 -11.59
N GLY A 27 7.05 8.63 -10.84
CA GLY A 27 8.09 9.46 -11.42
C GLY A 27 9.24 8.63 -11.93
N LYS A 28 10.27 9.31 -12.39
CA LYS A 28 11.40 8.63 -12.95
C LYS A 28 12.20 7.90 -11.91
N SER A 29 12.38 8.50 -10.77
CA SER A 29 13.19 7.89 -9.73
C SER A 29 12.41 7.62 -8.46
N THR A 30 11.17 8.02 -8.38
CA THR A 30 10.36 7.77 -7.18
C THR A 30 8.99 7.28 -7.58
N GLY A 31 8.36 6.57 -6.71
CA GLY A 31 7.00 6.14 -6.88
C GLY A 31 6.23 6.33 -5.58
N LEU A 32 5.03 6.84 -5.68
CA LEU A 32 4.17 7.00 -4.52
C LEU A 32 2.97 6.10 -4.71
N TYR A 33 2.65 5.32 -3.70
CA TYR A 33 1.52 4.42 -3.80
C TYR A 33 0.74 4.39 -2.50
N GLN A 34 -0.45 3.86 -2.60
CA GLN A 34 -1.36 3.80 -1.50
C GLN A 34 -2.00 2.42 -1.50
N VAL A 35 -2.18 1.86 -0.33
CA VAL A 35 -2.90 0.61 -0.18
C VAL A 35 -4.06 0.84 0.77
N GLU A 36 -5.25 0.52 0.31
CA GLU A 36 -6.44 0.61 1.13
C GLU A 36 -6.85 -0.78 1.54
N ILE A 37 -7.15 -0.96 2.80
CA ILE A 37 -7.72 -2.22 3.28
C ILE A 37 -9.19 -1.97 3.53
N ARG A 38 -10.03 -2.75 2.89
CA ARG A 38 -11.48 -2.60 2.99
C ARG A 38 -12.06 -3.86 3.59
N ASN A 39 -13.15 -3.70 4.29
CA ASN A 39 -13.85 -4.86 4.86
C ASN A 39 -14.93 -5.34 3.88
N GLN A 40 -15.71 -6.32 4.30
CA GLN A 40 -16.72 -6.92 3.44
C GLN A 40 -17.85 -5.96 3.10
N LYS A 41 -17.96 -4.87 3.82
CA LYS A 41 -18.95 -3.84 3.54
C LYS A 41 -18.38 -2.73 2.69
N ASP A 42 -17.16 -2.92 2.19
CA ASP A 42 -16.48 -1.96 1.35
C ASP A 42 -16.13 -0.67 2.07
N HIS A 43 -15.96 -0.76 3.38
CA HIS A 43 -15.49 0.39 4.14
C HIS A 43 -13.98 0.31 4.29
N VAL A 44 -13.32 1.44 4.16
CA VAL A 44 -11.88 1.49 4.34
C VAL A 44 -11.58 1.43 5.82
N VAL A 45 -10.86 0.41 6.24
CA VAL A 45 -10.53 0.23 7.64
C VAL A 45 -9.07 0.61 7.94
N ALA A 46 -8.23 0.63 6.93
CA ALA A 46 -6.84 1.06 7.10
C ALA A 46 -6.33 1.63 5.80
N LEU A 47 -5.39 2.53 5.91
CA LEU A 47 -4.81 3.19 4.75
C LEU A 47 -3.30 3.26 4.96
N PHE A 48 -2.56 2.78 3.98
CA PHE A 48 -1.12 2.80 3.99
C PHE A 48 -0.66 3.65 2.81
N LYS A 49 0.32 4.49 3.03
CA LYS A 49 0.94 5.24 1.95
C LYS A 49 2.42 5.03 2.04
N GLY A 50 3.04 4.87 0.91
CA GLY A 50 4.46 4.62 0.85
C GLY A 50 5.11 5.33 -0.30
N LEU A 51 6.36 5.72 -0.10
CA LEU A 51 7.18 6.33 -1.12
C LEU A 51 8.33 5.40 -1.39
N CYS A 52 8.50 5.03 -2.63
CA CYS A 52 9.59 4.16 -3.03
C CYS A 52 10.51 4.92 -3.95
N TYR A 53 11.80 4.74 -3.77
CA TYR A 53 12.79 5.30 -4.69
C TYR A 53 13.15 4.22 -5.69
N ARG A 54 13.24 4.60 -6.93
CA ARG A 54 13.69 3.70 -7.96
C ARG A 54 15.12 3.98 -8.24
N THR A 55 15.86 2.97 -8.57
CA THR A 55 17.23 3.14 -8.99
C THR A 55 17.34 2.80 -10.45
N ASP A 56 18.40 3.23 -11.07
CA ASP A 56 18.63 2.85 -12.43
C ASP A 56 18.87 1.37 -12.55
N LYS A 57 19.35 0.73 -11.50
CA LYS A 57 19.51 -0.67 -11.54
C LYS A 57 18.20 -1.30 -11.40
N LYS A 58 18.01 -2.34 -12.16
CA LYS A 58 16.82 -3.11 -12.02
C LYS A 58 16.80 -3.77 -10.69
N LEU A 59 15.71 -3.66 -9.98
CA LEU A 59 15.59 -4.34 -8.73
C LEU A 59 15.10 -5.71 -8.98
N VAL A 60 16.01 -6.62 -9.11
CA VAL A 60 15.65 -8.00 -9.38
C VAL A 60 15.53 -8.69 -8.06
N PRO A 61 14.43 -9.33 -7.78
CA PRO A 61 14.33 -10.09 -6.56
C PRO A 61 15.36 -11.17 -6.62
N GLU A 62 16.06 -11.30 -5.61
CA GLU A 62 17.04 -12.24 -5.61
C GLU A 62 16.44 -13.43 -5.57
N ARG A 63 16.70 -14.17 -6.23
CA ARG A 63 16.26 -15.21 -6.22
C ARG A 63 17.04 -15.99 -5.80
N ARG A 64 17.11 -16.44 -5.26
CA ARG A 64 17.98 -17.20 -4.96
C ARG A 64 17.64 -17.84 -4.12
#